data_b457ea5df4f932876d1894848b17d065
#
_entry.id   b457ea5df4f932876d1894848b17d065
#
_cell.length_a   1.000
_cell.length_b   1.000
_cell.length_c   1.000
_cell.angle_alpha   90.00
_cell.angle_beta   90.00
_cell.angle_gamma   90.00
#
_symmetry.space_group_name_H-M   'P 1'
#
loop_
_entity.id
_entity.type
_entity.pdbx_description
1 polymer ?
#
loop_
_entity_poly.entity_id
_entity_poly.type
_entity_poly.pdbx_seq_one_letter_code
_entity_poly.pdbx_strand_id
1 'polypeptide(L)'
;MAQVAEPAKPNPQMQTVLDKLGTLGGKPIASLSPGEARKQPSPADAVMAILKERKMSAPEKVGKVEDVTIELSSGNLKGRIYQPQGDGPFPVILYIHGGGWVIADLDTYDSSPRALANGTGAIVLSMHYRQAPEYKFPAAHEDAYGAYQWVLKNGHRWGGNTKNVAVVGESAGGNLAAAVCIMAQADGIQPPVHQVLIYPIADTKTDTASYVENADAKPLNAAMMKWFLDHTFANKEDANDPKVALLQAKTLKGLPSTTIITAQIDPLRSDGEALAKKLKSDGVEVAYKNYDGVTHEFFGMGAVVDEAKEANAFVSSNLKAAFGKLSVSAIKE
;
A
#
# COMPACT_ATOMS: atom_id res chain seq x y z
N MET A 1 2.47 -7.40 38.39
CA MET A 1 3.02 -6.47 37.39
C MET A 1 3.26 -7.31 36.15
N ALA A 2 2.55 -7.05 35.07
CA ALA A 2 2.81 -7.73 33.79
C ALA A 2 4.22 -7.27 33.34
N GLN A 3 5.06 -8.25 33.05
CA GLN A 3 6.39 -8.02 32.51
C GLN A 3 6.19 -7.34 31.15
N VAL A 4 6.59 -6.08 31.01
CA VAL A 4 6.60 -5.40 29.71
C VAL A 4 7.59 -6.20 28.85
N ALA A 5 7.09 -6.86 27.83
CA ALA A 5 7.93 -7.58 26.90
C ALA A 5 8.96 -6.62 26.29
N GLU A 6 10.22 -7.04 26.15
CA GLU A 6 11.22 -6.22 25.46
C GLU A 6 10.72 -5.92 24.05
N PRO A 7 10.92 -4.68 23.53
CA PRO A 7 10.56 -4.33 22.18
C PRO A 7 11.21 -5.28 21.17
N ALA A 8 10.45 -5.72 20.17
CA ALA A 8 10.99 -6.55 19.11
C ALA A 8 12.15 -5.83 18.39
N LYS A 9 13.18 -6.61 18.00
CA LYS A 9 14.35 -6.07 17.30
C LYS A 9 14.27 -6.43 15.82
N PRO A 10 14.71 -5.53 14.92
CA PRO A 10 14.85 -5.85 13.51
C PRO A 10 15.77 -7.05 13.31
N ASN A 11 15.43 -7.90 12.33
CA ASN A 11 16.37 -8.94 11.90
C ASN A 11 17.62 -8.31 11.24
N PRO A 12 18.70 -9.06 11.03
CA PRO A 12 19.96 -8.49 10.55
C PRO A 12 19.87 -7.79 9.17
N GLN A 13 19.01 -8.29 8.28
CA GLN A 13 18.81 -7.69 6.95
C GLN A 13 18.05 -6.36 7.08
N MET A 14 16.97 -6.35 7.86
CA MET A 14 16.20 -5.14 8.14
C MET A 14 17.05 -4.10 8.88
N GLN A 15 17.85 -4.52 9.87
CA GLN A 15 18.77 -3.63 10.59
C GLN A 15 19.77 -2.98 9.64
N THR A 16 20.31 -3.73 8.66
CA THR A 16 21.22 -3.20 7.63
C THR A 16 20.56 -2.06 6.83
N VAL A 17 19.28 -2.20 6.49
CA VAL A 17 18.53 -1.14 5.76
C VAL A 17 18.34 0.09 6.65
N LEU A 18 17.95 -0.11 7.92
CA LEU A 18 17.76 0.99 8.87
C LEU A 18 19.06 1.75 9.16
N ASP A 19 20.17 1.03 9.32
CA ASP A 19 21.50 1.62 9.51
C ASP A 19 21.91 2.45 8.28
N LYS A 20 21.69 1.90 7.09
CA LYS A 20 21.96 2.62 5.85
C LYS A 20 21.12 3.89 5.75
N LEU A 21 19.82 3.81 6.02
CA LEU A 21 18.93 4.97 6.04
C LEU A 21 19.46 6.05 6.99
N GLY A 22 19.92 5.65 8.17
CA GLY A 22 20.53 6.56 9.14
C GLY A 22 21.77 7.30 8.62
N THR A 23 22.53 6.70 7.69
CA THR A 23 23.71 7.34 7.08
C THR A 23 23.39 8.33 5.97
N LEU A 24 22.15 8.36 5.47
CA LEU A 24 21.75 9.27 4.39
C LEU A 24 21.46 10.71 4.84
N GLY A 25 21.55 10.99 6.13
CA GLY A 25 21.48 12.36 6.68
C GLY A 25 20.06 12.94 6.74
N GLY A 26 19.04 12.09 6.75
CA GLY A 26 17.64 12.51 6.91
C GLY A 26 17.35 13.14 8.27
N LYS A 27 16.39 14.07 8.30
CA LYS A 27 15.87 14.68 9.52
C LYS A 27 14.55 14.01 9.92
N PRO A 28 14.16 14.03 11.21
CA PRO A 28 12.85 13.52 11.64
C PRO A 28 11.69 14.21 10.90
N ILE A 29 10.89 13.46 10.20
CA ILE A 29 9.77 13.98 9.38
C ILE A 29 8.83 14.86 10.20
N ALA A 30 8.52 14.48 11.44
CA ALA A 30 7.63 15.22 12.32
C ALA A 30 8.15 16.64 12.70
N SER A 31 9.40 16.97 12.41
CA SER A 31 10.00 18.29 12.64
C SER A 31 10.05 19.18 11.40
N LEU A 32 9.56 18.69 10.25
CA LEU A 32 9.72 19.33 8.95
C LEU A 32 8.40 19.89 8.43
N SER A 33 8.48 20.88 7.56
CA SER A 33 7.37 21.22 6.69
C SER A 33 7.10 20.09 5.67
N PRO A 34 5.89 19.96 5.12
CA PRO A 34 5.59 18.94 4.09
C PRO A 34 6.52 19.00 2.88
N GLY A 35 6.87 20.21 2.42
CA GLY A 35 7.79 20.40 1.30
C GLY A 35 9.24 19.95 1.59
N GLU A 36 9.69 20.04 2.85
CA GLU A 36 10.99 19.52 3.29
C GLU A 36 10.93 18.01 3.50
N ALA A 37 9.82 17.50 4.08
CA ALA A 37 9.60 16.08 4.32
C ALA A 37 9.63 15.26 3.03
N ARG A 38 9.02 15.75 1.95
CA ARG A 38 9.04 15.12 0.61
C ARG A 38 10.43 14.99 -0.02
N LYS A 39 11.43 15.69 0.52
CA LYS A 39 12.82 15.67 0.04
C LYS A 39 13.76 14.83 0.92
N GLN A 40 13.23 14.26 1.99
CA GLN A 40 14.04 13.43 2.88
C GLN A 40 14.34 12.08 2.23
N PRO A 41 15.51 11.49 2.55
CA PRO A 41 15.81 10.14 2.10
C PRO A 41 14.77 9.14 2.63
N SER A 42 14.41 8.22 1.76
CA SER A 42 13.42 7.16 1.99
C SER A 42 14.10 5.81 2.27
N PRO A 43 13.37 4.82 2.77
CA PRO A 43 13.86 3.45 2.83
C PRO A 43 14.27 2.87 1.46
N ALA A 44 13.60 3.29 0.37
CA ALA A 44 13.98 2.91 -0.99
C ALA A 44 15.37 3.43 -1.35
N ASP A 45 15.73 4.67 -0.96
CA ASP A 45 17.08 5.21 -1.16
C ASP A 45 18.14 4.40 -0.41
N ALA A 46 17.83 3.93 0.79
CA ALA A 46 18.72 3.06 1.55
C ALA A 46 18.94 1.72 0.84
N VAL A 47 17.87 1.09 0.32
CA VAL A 47 17.97 -0.14 -0.48
C VAL A 47 18.82 0.10 -1.73
N MET A 48 18.57 1.18 -2.46
CA MET A 48 19.36 1.52 -3.66
C MET A 48 20.84 1.75 -3.34
N ALA A 49 21.16 2.41 -2.22
CA ALA A 49 22.53 2.58 -1.77
C ALA A 49 23.22 1.23 -1.45
N ILE A 50 22.52 0.32 -0.76
CA ILE A 50 23.02 -1.04 -0.48
C ILE A 50 23.26 -1.82 -1.76
N LEU A 51 22.33 -1.79 -2.71
CA LEU A 51 22.47 -2.49 -4.00
C LEU A 51 23.69 -1.96 -4.78
N LYS A 52 23.86 -0.65 -4.80
CA LYS A 52 25.03 -0.01 -5.43
C LYS A 52 26.35 -0.47 -4.80
N GLU A 53 26.44 -0.49 -3.47
CA GLU A 53 27.63 -0.94 -2.73
C GLU A 53 27.93 -2.43 -3.00
N ARG A 54 26.88 -3.25 -3.08
CA ARG A 54 27.00 -4.69 -3.39
C ARG A 54 27.17 -4.99 -4.89
N LYS A 55 27.16 -3.97 -5.75
CA LYS A 55 27.22 -4.10 -7.23
C LYS A 55 26.12 -5.00 -7.79
N MET A 56 24.94 -4.92 -7.17
CA MET A 56 23.74 -5.66 -7.60
C MET A 56 22.93 -4.83 -8.60
N SER A 57 22.22 -5.51 -9.50
CA SER A 57 21.34 -4.85 -10.47
C SER A 57 20.06 -4.34 -9.78
N ALA A 58 19.68 -3.11 -10.08
CA ALA A 58 18.41 -2.51 -9.69
C ALA A 58 18.03 -1.46 -10.74
N PRO A 59 16.71 -1.21 -10.94
CA PRO A 59 15.56 -1.93 -10.39
C PRO A 59 15.31 -3.29 -11.06
N GLU A 60 14.42 -4.09 -10.47
CA GLU A 60 13.97 -5.35 -11.07
C GLU A 60 13.35 -5.11 -12.45
N LYS A 61 13.74 -5.89 -13.45
CA LYS A 61 13.25 -5.72 -14.83
C LYS A 61 11.84 -6.27 -14.97
N VAL A 62 11.01 -5.53 -15.70
CA VAL A 62 9.67 -5.95 -16.17
C VAL A 62 9.62 -5.85 -17.69
N GLY A 63 8.56 -6.31 -18.33
CA GLY A 63 8.44 -6.26 -19.78
C GLY A 63 8.52 -4.84 -20.33
N LYS A 64 7.69 -3.92 -19.83
CA LYS A 64 7.68 -2.49 -20.19
C LYS A 64 7.30 -1.62 -18.99
N VAL A 65 7.88 -0.42 -18.93
CA VAL A 65 7.46 0.66 -18.00
C VAL A 65 7.13 1.89 -18.83
N GLU A 66 6.00 2.53 -18.51
CA GLU A 66 5.51 3.70 -19.25
C GLU A 66 4.80 4.65 -18.29
N ASP A 67 5.20 5.93 -18.29
CA ASP A 67 4.47 6.97 -17.57
C ASP A 67 3.24 7.39 -18.37
N VAL A 68 2.12 7.57 -17.66
CA VAL A 68 0.81 7.88 -18.25
C VAL A 68 0.12 8.99 -17.49
N THR A 69 -0.81 9.66 -18.16
CA THR A 69 -1.74 10.60 -17.52
C THR A 69 -3.06 9.87 -17.24
N ILE A 70 -3.50 9.93 -15.99
CA ILE A 70 -4.82 9.47 -15.57
C ILE A 70 -5.74 10.69 -15.58
N GLU A 71 -6.62 10.74 -16.57
CA GLU A 71 -7.53 11.86 -16.77
C GLU A 71 -8.79 11.68 -15.92
N LEU A 72 -8.94 12.51 -14.89
CA LEU A 72 -10.10 12.50 -13.99
C LEU A 72 -10.89 13.82 -14.13
N SER A 73 -12.14 13.82 -13.71
CA SER A 73 -12.95 15.04 -13.63
C SER A 73 -12.38 16.07 -12.64
N SER A 74 -11.63 15.59 -11.61
CA SER A 74 -10.95 16.43 -10.62
C SER A 74 -9.61 17.00 -11.10
N GLY A 75 -9.13 16.60 -12.28
CA GLY A 75 -7.84 16.97 -12.84
C GLY A 75 -6.99 15.76 -13.26
N ASN A 76 -5.87 16.05 -13.88
CA ASN A 76 -4.96 15.00 -14.37
C ASN A 76 -4.02 14.55 -13.26
N LEU A 77 -3.89 13.24 -13.08
CA LEU A 77 -2.92 12.62 -12.19
C LEU A 77 -1.79 11.97 -12.99
N LYS A 78 -0.62 11.83 -12.37
CA LYS A 78 0.47 11.02 -12.90
C LYS A 78 0.22 9.55 -12.57
N GLY A 79 0.50 8.67 -13.52
CA GLY A 79 0.53 7.23 -13.31
C GLY A 79 1.72 6.60 -13.99
N ARG A 80 2.08 5.39 -13.57
CA ARG A 80 3.12 4.58 -14.21
C ARG A 80 2.61 3.16 -14.39
N ILE A 81 2.67 2.68 -15.63
CA ILE A 81 2.27 1.32 -16.00
C ILE A 81 3.49 0.43 -16.01
N TYR A 82 3.38 -0.71 -15.34
CA TYR A 82 4.34 -1.80 -15.38
C TYR A 82 3.67 -2.98 -16.06
N GLN A 83 4.13 -3.28 -17.26
CA GLN A 83 3.57 -4.36 -18.07
C GLN A 83 4.45 -5.62 -17.93
N PRO A 84 3.90 -6.79 -17.60
CA PRO A 84 4.66 -8.03 -17.54
C PRO A 84 5.13 -8.46 -18.94
N GLN A 85 6.04 -9.44 -18.98
CA GLN A 85 6.39 -10.10 -20.25
C GLN A 85 5.26 -11.04 -20.68
N GLY A 86 5.13 -11.27 -21.99
CA GLY A 86 4.17 -12.19 -22.59
C GLY A 86 3.04 -11.48 -23.33
N ASP A 87 2.06 -12.28 -23.75
CA ASP A 87 0.89 -11.83 -24.49
C ASP A 87 -0.33 -11.79 -23.57
N GLY A 88 -1.16 -10.73 -23.68
CA GLY A 88 -2.40 -10.58 -22.90
C GLY A 88 -3.55 -11.51 -23.41
N PRO A 89 -4.75 -11.33 -22.87
CA PRO A 89 -5.13 -10.26 -21.96
C PRO A 89 -4.65 -10.49 -20.53
N PHE A 90 -4.02 -9.48 -19.93
CA PHE A 90 -3.48 -9.54 -18.58
C PHE A 90 -4.53 -9.13 -17.53
N PRO A 91 -4.55 -9.73 -16.32
CA PRO A 91 -5.19 -9.09 -15.17
C PRO A 91 -4.61 -7.70 -14.92
N VAL A 92 -5.36 -6.84 -14.23
CA VAL A 92 -4.90 -5.48 -13.93
C VAL A 92 -4.88 -5.24 -12.43
N ILE A 93 -3.85 -4.56 -11.96
CA ILE A 93 -3.71 -4.11 -10.57
C ILE A 93 -3.66 -2.58 -10.58
N LEU A 94 -4.57 -1.93 -9.86
CA LEU A 94 -4.37 -0.55 -9.44
C LEU A 94 -3.55 -0.57 -8.15
N TYR A 95 -2.33 -0.03 -8.21
CA TYR A 95 -1.45 0.08 -7.07
C TYR A 95 -1.42 1.51 -6.53
N ILE A 96 -1.52 1.66 -5.21
CA ILE A 96 -1.62 2.94 -4.51
C ILE A 96 -0.50 3.00 -3.46
N HIS A 97 0.42 3.95 -3.65
CA HIS A 97 1.58 4.12 -2.77
C HIS A 97 1.21 4.66 -1.39
N GLY A 98 2.10 4.46 -0.42
CA GLY A 98 1.99 4.95 0.95
C GLY A 98 2.43 6.41 1.11
N GLY A 99 3.03 6.73 2.29
CA GLY A 99 3.54 8.07 2.59
C GLY A 99 2.54 8.96 3.34
N GLY A 100 1.62 8.37 4.11
CA GLY A 100 0.72 9.11 5.02
C GLY A 100 -0.15 10.17 4.33
N TRP A 101 -0.48 9.98 3.06
CA TRP A 101 -1.20 10.93 2.19
C TRP A 101 -0.46 12.26 1.95
N VAL A 102 0.78 12.43 2.44
CA VAL A 102 1.52 13.72 2.44
C VAL A 102 2.81 13.65 1.66
N ILE A 103 3.53 12.53 1.73
CA ILE A 103 4.86 12.35 1.12
C ILE A 103 4.88 11.18 0.13
N ALA A 104 6.07 10.91 -0.42
CA ALA A 104 6.34 9.87 -1.40
C ALA A 104 5.72 10.14 -2.79
N ASP A 105 6.08 9.30 -3.75
CA ASP A 105 5.68 9.39 -5.15
C ASP A 105 5.85 8.04 -5.87
N LEU A 106 5.74 8.03 -7.21
CA LEU A 106 5.89 6.84 -8.04
C LEU A 106 7.31 6.25 -7.99
N ASP A 107 8.34 7.10 -7.81
CA ASP A 107 9.74 6.67 -7.78
C ASP A 107 10.10 6.03 -6.44
N THR A 108 9.57 6.58 -5.34
CA THR A 108 9.74 6.03 -3.99
C THR A 108 9.22 4.59 -3.89
N TYR A 109 8.13 4.28 -4.58
CA TYR A 109 7.47 2.97 -4.54
C TYR A 109 7.64 2.16 -5.85
N ASP A 110 8.66 2.42 -6.66
CA ASP A 110 8.87 1.75 -7.96
C ASP A 110 9.11 0.22 -7.83
N SER A 111 9.69 -0.24 -6.71
CA SER A 111 10.03 -1.66 -6.51
C SER A 111 8.81 -2.56 -6.34
N SER A 112 7.80 -2.15 -5.59
CA SER A 112 6.60 -2.95 -5.31
C SER A 112 5.77 -3.24 -6.56
N PRO A 113 5.42 -2.26 -7.43
CA PRO A 113 4.76 -2.51 -8.70
C PRO A 113 5.52 -3.46 -9.63
N ARG A 114 6.86 -3.38 -9.67
CA ARG A 114 7.68 -4.31 -10.47
C ARG A 114 7.58 -5.73 -9.95
N ALA A 115 7.74 -5.92 -8.64
CA ALA A 115 7.61 -7.22 -8.01
C ALA A 115 6.19 -7.81 -8.21
N LEU A 116 5.15 -6.99 -8.09
CA LEU A 116 3.77 -7.40 -8.36
C LEU A 116 3.56 -7.78 -9.82
N ALA A 117 4.04 -7.00 -10.79
CA ALA A 117 3.91 -7.31 -12.21
C ALA A 117 4.57 -8.64 -12.55
N ASN A 118 5.81 -8.86 -12.11
CA ASN A 118 6.55 -10.11 -12.32
C ASN A 118 5.92 -11.29 -11.55
N GLY A 119 5.55 -11.07 -10.28
CA GLY A 119 4.99 -12.11 -9.42
C GLY A 119 3.62 -12.60 -9.84
N THR A 120 2.78 -11.72 -10.41
CA THR A 120 1.39 -12.04 -10.76
C THR A 120 1.17 -12.27 -12.25
N GLY A 121 1.99 -11.71 -13.12
CA GLY A 121 1.74 -11.62 -14.55
C GLY A 121 0.63 -10.61 -14.88
N ALA A 122 0.34 -9.65 -14.01
CA ALA A 122 -0.65 -8.61 -14.23
C ALA A 122 0.00 -7.31 -14.70
N ILE A 123 -0.75 -6.49 -15.43
CA ILE A 123 -0.40 -5.09 -15.61
C ILE A 123 -0.62 -4.37 -14.27
N VAL A 124 0.36 -3.58 -13.83
CA VAL A 124 0.22 -2.75 -12.63
C VAL A 124 0.20 -1.28 -13.05
N LEU A 125 -0.88 -0.58 -12.74
CA LEU A 125 -0.93 0.88 -12.79
C LEU A 125 -0.66 1.43 -11.40
N SER A 126 0.51 2.04 -11.18
CA SER A 126 0.81 2.84 -10.00
C SER A 126 0.34 4.27 -10.22
N MET A 127 -0.41 4.82 -9.26
CA MET A 127 -0.96 6.16 -9.35
C MET A 127 -0.34 7.10 -8.33
N HIS A 128 -0.21 8.38 -8.68
CA HIS A 128 0.18 9.44 -7.76
C HIS A 128 -1.01 10.37 -7.51
N TYR A 129 -1.59 10.27 -6.32
CA TYR A 129 -2.76 11.03 -5.89
C TYR A 129 -2.39 12.43 -5.38
N ARG A 130 -3.37 13.33 -5.33
CA ARG A 130 -3.22 14.66 -4.72
C ARG A 130 -2.93 14.52 -3.23
N GLN A 131 -1.86 15.17 -2.77
CA GLN A 131 -1.34 15.04 -1.41
C GLN A 131 -1.73 16.21 -0.52
N ALA A 132 -1.90 15.91 0.76
CA ALA A 132 -2.04 16.90 1.80
C ALA A 132 -0.68 17.57 2.11
N PRO A 133 -0.67 18.80 2.68
CA PRO A 133 -1.84 19.59 3.08
C PRO A 133 -2.47 20.42 1.97
N GLU A 134 -1.88 20.42 0.76
CA GLU A 134 -2.39 21.20 -0.39
C GLU A 134 -3.78 20.68 -0.79
N TYR A 135 -4.00 19.38 -0.66
CA TYR A 135 -5.27 18.71 -0.95
C TYR A 135 -5.61 17.76 0.20
N LYS A 136 -6.27 18.31 1.22
CA LYS A 136 -6.72 17.52 2.38
C LYS A 136 -7.78 16.49 2.01
N PHE A 137 -8.12 15.61 2.95
CA PHE A 137 -9.25 14.69 2.81
C PHE A 137 -10.49 15.46 2.32
N PRO A 138 -11.26 14.95 1.35
CA PRO A 138 -11.21 13.57 0.79
C PRO A 138 -10.42 13.44 -0.53
N ALA A 139 -9.60 14.42 -0.95
CA ALA A 139 -9.01 14.49 -2.28
C ALA A 139 -8.27 13.20 -2.71
N ALA A 140 -7.40 12.63 -1.86
CA ALA A 140 -6.68 11.41 -2.18
C ALA A 140 -7.61 10.19 -2.37
N HIS A 141 -8.70 10.12 -1.59
CA HIS A 141 -9.71 9.07 -1.68
C HIS A 141 -10.53 9.17 -2.97
N GLU A 142 -10.92 10.37 -3.34
CA GLU A 142 -11.60 10.66 -4.62
C GLU A 142 -10.70 10.32 -5.81
N ASP A 143 -9.42 10.68 -5.74
CA ASP A 143 -8.44 10.36 -6.79
C ASP A 143 -8.23 8.87 -6.94
N ALA A 144 -8.08 8.13 -5.83
CA ALA A 144 -7.92 6.69 -5.86
C ALA A 144 -9.13 5.98 -6.49
N TYR A 145 -10.33 6.41 -6.11
CA TYR A 145 -11.56 5.88 -6.68
C TYR A 145 -11.72 6.27 -8.17
N GLY A 146 -11.44 7.52 -8.51
CA GLY A 146 -11.44 7.98 -9.90
C GLY A 146 -10.44 7.21 -10.77
N ALA A 147 -9.24 6.94 -10.24
CA ALA A 147 -8.25 6.12 -10.95
C ALA A 147 -8.73 4.67 -11.14
N TYR A 148 -9.45 4.10 -10.17
CA TYR A 148 -10.08 2.79 -10.33
C TYR A 148 -11.10 2.79 -11.48
N GLN A 149 -12.00 3.78 -11.51
CA GLN A 149 -12.97 3.94 -12.60
C GLN A 149 -12.27 4.14 -13.96
N TRP A 150 -11.18 4.92 -13.97
CA TRP A 150 -10.36 5.11 -15.16
C TRP A 150 -9.74 3.81 -15.66
N VAL A 151 -9.24 2.95 -14.75
CA VAL A 151 -8.72 1.60 -15.09
C VAL A 151 -9.80 0.73 -15.74
N LEU A 152 -10.99 0.70 -15.17
CA LEU A 152 -12.11 -0.07 -15.73
C LEU A 152 -12.43 0.36 -17.18
N LYS A 153 -12.30 1.65 -17.47
CA LYS A 153 -12.57 2.21 -18.80
C LYS A 153 -11.40 2.06 -19.77
N ASN A 154 -10.15 2.21 -19.31
CA ASN A 154 -9.00 2.40 -20.18
C ASN A 154 -7.97 1.25 -20.14
N GLY A 155 -8.05 0.34 -19.16
CA GLY A 155 -7.04 -0.72 -18.96
C GLY A 155 -6.80 -1.61 -20.18
N HIS A 156 -7.83 -1.76 -21.05
CA HIS A 156 -7.72 -2.51 -22.30
C HIS A 156 -6.68 -1.93 -23.28
N ARG A 157 -6.35 -0.63 -23.18
CA ARG A 157 -5.35 0.05 -24.04
C ARG A 157 -3.95 -0.55 -23.93
N TRP A 158 -3.66 -1.24 -22.84
CA TRP A 158 -2.39 -1.93 -22.57
C TRP A 158 -2.54 -3.46 -22.58
N GLY A 159 -3.64 -3.99 -23.14
CA GLY A 159 -3.92 -5.41 -23.16
C GLY A 159 -4.45 -5.95 -21.82
N GLY A 160 -4.97 -5.08 -20.96
CA GLY A 160 -5.57 -5.44 -19.68
C GLY A 160 -7.00 -5.95 -19.81
N ASN A 161 -7.32 -6.99 -19.05
CA ASN A 161 -8.68 -7.47 -18.87
C ASN A 161 -9.37 -6.66 -17.75
N THR A 162 -10.14 -5.65 -18.14
CA THR A 162 -10.81 -4.74 -17.20
C THR A 162 -11.96 -5.39 -16.41
N LYS A 163 -12.34 -6.63 -16.71
CA LYS A 163 -13.22 -7.43 -15.85
C LYS A 163 -12.46 -8.09 -14.69
N ASN A 164 -11.13 -8.11 -14.73
CA ASN A 164 -10.27 -8.78 -13.77
C ASN A 164 -9.28 -7.78 -13.14
N VAL A 165 -9.81 -6.85 -12.35
CA VAL A 165 -9.06 -5.75 -11.73
C VAL A 165 -9.01 -5.95 -10.22
N ALA A 166 -7.79 -5.95 -9.66
CA ALA A 166 -7.54 -5.91 -8.21
C ALA A 166 -7.02 -4.53 -7.80
N VAL A 167 -7.12 -4.21 -6.51
CA VAL A 167 -6.49 -3.03 -5.89
C VAL A 167 -5.47 -3.47 -4.86
N VAL A 168 -4.32 -2.81 -4.86
CA VAL A 168 -3.21 -3.07 -3.91
C VAL A 168 -2.75 -1.74 -3.36
N GLY A 169 -2.53 -1.65 -2.06
CA GLY A 169 -1.99 -0.42 -1.48
C GLY A 169 -1.17 -0.66 -0.23
N GLU A 170 -0.19 0.22 -0.01
CA GLU A 170 0.72 0.18 1.14
C GLU A 170 0.43 1.34 2.10
N SER A 171 0.33 1.09 3.40
CA SER A 171 0.17 2.12 4.42
C SER A 171 -1.09 2.98 4.19
N ALA A 172 -0.93 4.28 3.99
CA ALA A 172 -2.02 5.17 3.54
C ALA A 172 -2.65 4.70 2.22
N GLY A 173 -1.85 4.14 1.29
CA GLY A 173 -2.34 3.51 0.07
C GLY A 173 -3.20 2.27 0.35
N GLY A 174 -2.91 1.51 1.41
CA GLY A 174 -3.74 0.41 1.87
C GLY A 174 -5.11 0.88 2.35
N ASN A 175 -5.15 2.01 3.05
CA ASN A 175 -6.40 2.69 3.40
C ASN A 175 -7.19 3.10 2.14
N LEU A 176 -6.50 3.75 1.19
CA LEU A 176 -7.11 4.17 -0.08
C LEU A 176 -7.63 2.99 -0.89
N ALA A 177 -6.93 1.85 -0.91
CA ALA A 177 -7.36 0.64 -1.60
C ALA A 177 -8.67 0.08 -0.99
N ALA A 178 -8.79 0.06 0.33
CA ALA A 178 -10.03 -0.33 1.00
C ALA A 178 -11.17 0.68 0.72
N ALA A 179 -10.86 1.97 0.73
CA ALA A 179 -11.84 3.02 0.39
C ALA A 179 -12.36 2.88 -1.04
N VAL A 180 -11.51 2.54 -2.01
CA VAL A 180 -11.93 2.23 -3.40
C VAL A 180 -12.98 1.12 -3.41
N CYS A 181 -12.77 0.04 -2.65
CA CYS A 181 -13.74 -1.06 -2.59
C CYS A 181 -15.07 -0.63 -1.97
N ILE A 182 -15.02 0.18 -0.89
CA ILE A 182 -16.22 0.72 -0.24
C ILE A 182 -17.00 1.62 -1.20
N MET A 183 -16.32 2.52 -1.90
CA MET A 183 -16.94 3.46 -2.83
C MET A 183 -17.51 2.74 -4.07
N ALA A 184 -16.79 1.75 -4.61
CA ALA A 184 -17.27 0.94 -5.72
C ALA A 184 -18.55 0.16 -5.35
N GLN A 185 -18.61 -0.38 -4.14
CA GLN A 185 -19.81 -1.06 -3.62
C GLN A 185 -20.97 -0.09 -3.44
N ALA A 186 -20.71 1.09 -2.87
CA ALA A 186 -21.75 2.10 -2.65
C ALA A 186 -22.38 2.60 -3.95
N ASP A 187 -21.57 2.77 -5.00
CA ASP A 187 -22.00 3.25 -6.33
C ASP A 187 -22.55 2.12 -7.22
N GLY A 188 -22.47 0.85 -6.77
CA GLY A 188 -22.95 -0.32 -7.53
C GLY A 188 -22.19 -0.56 -8.83
N ILE A 189 -20.93 -0.10 -8.93
CA ILE A 189 -20.07 -0.41 -10.08
C ILE A 189 -19.32 -1.74 -9.85
N GLN A 190 -18.70 -2.28 -10.94
CA GLN A 190 -17.89 -3.48 -10.84
C GLN A 190 -16.89 -3.34 -9.67
N PRO A 191 -16.95 -4.21 -8.64
CA PRO A 191 -15.98 -4.16 -7.54
C PRO A 191 -14.63 -4.74 -8.00
N PRO A 192 -13.53 -4.39 -7.31
CA PRO A 192 -12.29 -5.14 -7.46
C PRO A 192 -12.49 -6.64 -7.17
N VAL A 193 -11.80 -7.51 -7.89
CA VAL A 193 -11.88 -8.97 -7.65
C VAL A 193 -11.16 -9.38 -6.38
N HIS A 194 -10.22 -8.56 -5.92
CA HIS A 194 -9.44 -8.75 -4.71
C HIS A 194 -8.86 -7.42 -4.24
N GLN A 195 -8.67 -7.27 -2.93
CA GLN A 195 -7.90 -6.17 -2.37
C GLN A 195 -6.72 -6.68 -1.56
N VAL A 196 -5.58 -6.01 -1.69
CA VAL A 196 -4.37 -6.27 -0.89
C VAL A 196 -4.03 -5.03 -0.08
N LEU A 197 -4.02 -5.17 1.22
CA LEU A 197 -3.80 -4.10 2.18
C LEU A 197 -2.49 -4.39 2.93
N ILE A 198 -1.44 -3.68 2.58
CA ILE A 198 -0.09 -3.90 3.08
C ILE A 198 0.14 -2.91 4.23
N TYR A 199 0.30 -3.41 5.45
CA TYR A 199 0.40 -2.64 6.71
C TYR A 199 -0.51 -1.39 6.72
N PRO A 200 -1.83 -1.57 6.47
CA PRO A 200 -2.73 -0.45 6.19
C PRO A 200 -2.98 0.42 7.42
N ILE A 201 -3.23 1.71 7.18
CA ILE A 201 -3.92 2.54 8.18
C ILE A 201 -5.38 2.12 8.17
N ALA A 202 -5.93 1.71 9.32
CA ALA A 202 -7.32 1.27 9.45
C ALA A 202 -8.15 2.10 10.43
N ASP A 203 -7.49 2.91 11.26
CA ASP A 203 -8.12 3.90 12.15
C ASP A 203 -7.20 5.12 12.27
N THR A 204 -7.71 6.20 12.82
CA THR A 204 -6.96 7.42 13.15
C THR A 204 -6.59 7.51 14.64
N LYS A 205 -6.97 6.50 15.44
CA LYS A 205 -6.55 6.36 16.83
C LYS A 205 -5.09 5.90 16.90
N THR A 206 -4.33 6.53 17.77
CA THR A 206 -2.89 6.30 17.93
C THR A 206 -2.52 5.77 19.32
N ASP A 207 -3.46 5.10 19.98
CA ASP A 207 -3.34 4.59 21.36
C ASP A 207 -3.42 3.06 21.46
N THR A 208 -3.28 2.34 20.34
CA THR A 208 -3.29 0.89 20.31
C THR A 208 -2.00 0.30 20.88
N ALA A 209 -2.01 -1.01 21.19
CA ALA A 209 -0.85 -1.69 21.75
C ALA A 209 0.42 -1.52 20.87
N SER A 210 0.28 -1.68 19.55
CA SER A 210 1.43 -1.53 18.65
C SER A 210 1.94 -0.08 18.55
N TYR A 211 1.10 0.93 18.72
CA TYR A 211 1.54 2.31 18.82
C TYR A 211 2.38 2.57 20.08
N VAL A 212 2.02 1.95 21.20
CA VAL A 212 2.79 2.03 22.44
C VAL A 212 4.11 1.26 22.33
N GLU A 213 4.06 0.02 21.84
CA GLU A 213 5.24 -0.84 21.69
C GLU A 213 6.26 -0.27 20.69
N ASN A 214 5.80 0.35 19.63
CA ASN A 214 6.61 0.83 18.51
C ASN A 214 6.60 2.37 18.40
N ALA A 215 6.41 3.07 19.53
CA ALA A 215 6.33 4.54 19.55
C ALA A 215 7.54 5.24 18.92
N ASP A 216 8.73 4.63 19.06
CA ASP A 216 10.01 5.15 18.54
C ASP A 216 10.58 4.28 17.39
N ALA A 217 9.77 3.42 16.77
CA ALA A 217 10.19 2.58 15.66
C ALA A 217 10.68 3.41 14.46
N LYS A 218 11.43 2.74 13.57
CA LYS A 218 11.92 3.33 12.31
C LYS A 218 11.52 2.40 11.18
N PRO A 219 11.22 2.94 9.99
CA PRO A 219 11.23 4.37 9.62
C PRO A 219 9.99 5.13 10.10
N LEU A 220 8.90 4.44 10.49
CA LEU A 220 7.65 5.03 10.95
C LEU A 220 7.55 4.95 12.48
N ASN A 221 7.14 6.05 13.12
CA ASN A 221 6.91 6.15 14.56
C ASN A 221 5.62 6.91 14.89
N ALA A 222 5.24 6.94 16.16
CA ALA A 222 4.01 7.59 16.62
C ALA A 222 3.97 9.10 16.32
N ALA A 223 5.10 9.79 16.48
CA ALA A 223 5.18 11.24 16.19
C ALA A 223 4.97 11.54 14.71
N MET A 224 5.51 10.70 13.82
CA MET A 224 5.34 10.82 12.38
C MET A 224 3.88 10.52 11.98
N MET A 225 3.24 9.52 12.59
CA MET A 225 1.82 9.26 12.36
C MET A 225 0.94 10.46 12.76
N LYS A 226 1.18 11.03 13.94
CA LYS A 226 0.46 12.25 14.35
C LYS A 226 0.64 13.38 13.32
N TRP A 227 1.87 13.58 12.84
CA TRP A 227 2.19 14.61 11.87
C TRP A 227 1.41 14.39 10.55
N PHE A 228 1.31 13.16 10.06
CA PHE A 228 0.50 12.84 8.88
C PHE A 228 -0.97 13.17 9.07
N LEU A 229 -1.55 12.74 10.19
CA LEU A 229 -2.96 13.01 10.51
C LEU A 229 -3.26 14.51 10.60
N ASP A 230 -2.40 15.28 11.27
CA ASP A 230 -2.55 16.73 11.43
C ASP A 230 -2.53 17.47 10.06
N HIS A 231 -1.77 16.99 9.08
CA HIS A 231 -1.69 17.59 7.75
C HIS A 231 -2.85 17.14 6.84
N THR A 232 -3.32 15.90 7.00
CA THR A 232 -4.29 15.29 6.08
C THR A 232 -5.72 15.71 6.38
N PHE A 233 -6.10 15.86 7.66
CA PHE A 233 -7.49 16.13 8.04
C PHE A 233 -7.68 17.59 8.44
N ALA A 234 -8.83 18.17 8.08
CA ALA A 234 -9.18 19.53 8.46
C ALA A 234 -9.80 19.58 9.85
N ASN A 235 -10.51 18.52 10.25
CA ASN A 235 -11.26 18.39 11.50
C ASN A 235 -11.36 16.92 11.92
N LYS A 236 -11.99 16.66 13.08
CA LYS A 236 -12.15 15.30 13.60
C LYS A 236 -13.19 14.48 12.83
N GLU A 237 -14.18 15.12 12.26
CA GLU A 237 -15.24 14.48 11.46
C GLU A 237 -14.62 13.83 10.23
N ASP A 238 -13.72 14.53 9.54
CA ASP A 238 -12.95 13.99 8.41
C ASP A 238 -12.13 12.75 8.83
N ALA A 239 -11.44 12.83 9.97
CA ALA A 239 -10.63 11.73 10.50
C ALA A 239 -11.45 10.50 10.89
N ASN A 240 -12.73 10.70 11.24
CA ASN A 240 -13.69 9.64 11.62
C ASN A 240 -14.55 9.14 10.44
N ASP A 241 -14.35 9.66 9.23
CA ASP A 241 -15.08 9.15 8.05
C ASP A 241 -14.79 7.64 7.87
N PRO A 242 -15.82 6.80 7.65
CA PRO A 242 -15.63 5.35 7.49
C PRO A 242 -14.71 4.92 6.34
N LYS A 243 -14.43 5.79 5.39
CA LYS A 243 -13.42 5.56 4.33
C LYS A 243 -11.98 5.69 4.84
N VAL A 244 -11.79 6.38 5.97
CA VAL A 244 -10.50 6.55 6.66
C VAL A 244 -10.43 5.62 7.86
N ALA A 245 -11.33 5.79 8.80
CA ALA A 245 -11.46 4.99 10.03
C ALA A 245 -12.24 3.70 9.73
N LEU A 246 -11.65 2.79 8.96
CA LEU A 246 -12.27 1.55 8.49
C LEU A 246 -12.81 0.69 9.65
N LEU A 247 -12.16 0.74 10.81
CA LEU A 247 -12.57 0.01 12.00
C LEU A 247 -13.89 0.55 12.60
N GLN A 248 -14.23 1.80 12.31
CA GLN A 248 -15.46 2.45 12.76
C GLN A 248 -16.60 2.29 11.75
N ALA A 249 -16.34 1.74 10.55
CA ALA A 249 -17.39 1.44 9.59
C ALA A 249 -18.43 0.48 10.22
N LYS A 250 -19.71 0.77 10.02
CA LYS A 250 -20.82 -0.05 10.56
C LYS A 250 -20.73 -1.51 10.09
N THR A 251 -20.33 -1.72 8.85
CA THR A 251 -20.08 -3.05 8.27
C THR A 251 -19.14 -2.92 7.07
N LEU A 252 -18.34 -3.94 6.84
CA LEU A 252 -17.50 -4.14 5.64
C LEU A 252 -17.99 -5.35 4.84
N LYS A 253 -19.22 -5.82 5.11
CA LYS A 253 -19.84 -6.95 4.40
C LYS A 253 -19.94 -6.67 2.90
N GLY A 254 -19.61 -7.68 2.09
CA GLY A 254 -19.69 -7.59 0.63
C GLY A 254 -18.45 -7.00 -0.05
N LEU A 255 -17.45 -6.56 0.74
CA LEU A 255 -16.16 -6.21 0.16
C LEU A 255 -15.48 -7.45 -0.45
N PRO A 256 -14.58 -7.26 -1.42
CA PRO A 256 -13.91 -8.38 -2.09
C PRO A 256 -13.03 -9.18 -1.13
N SER A 257 -12.68 -10.42 -1.52
CA SER A 257 -11.68 -11.19 -0.79
C SER A 257 -10.42 -10.36 -0.59
N THR A 258 -9.80 -10.49 0.59
CA THR A 258 -8.78 -9.55 1.06
C THR A 258 -7.51 -10.27 1.49
N THR A 259 -6.36 -9.76 1.08
CA THR A 259 -5.06 -10.12 1.69
C THR A 259 -4.58 -8.95 2.53
N ILE A 260 -4.22 -9.22 3.79
CA ILE A 260 -3.60 -8.22 4.67
C ILE A 260 -2.26 -8.75 5.16
N ILE A 261 -1.22 -7.92 5.05
CA ILE A 261 0.07 -8.19 5.69
C ILE A 261 0.43 -7.08 6.66
N THR A 262 1.13 -7.42 7.73
CA THR A 262 1.63 -6.48 8.74
C THR A 262 3.10 -6.76 9.05
N ALA A 263 3.79 -5.76 9.57
CA ALA A 263 5.14 -5.88 10.10
C ALA A 263 5.12 -5.93 11.62
N GLN A 264 6.00 -6.70 12.24
CA GLN A 264 6.07 -6.84 13.70
C GLN A 264 6.41 -5.50 14.37
N ILE A 265 7.37 -4.77 13.82
CA ILE A 265 7.91 -3.54 14.39
C ILE A 265 7.28 -2.34 13.67
N ASP A 266 5.98 -2.15 13.91
CA ASP A 266 5.18 -1.16 13.21
C ASP A 266 4.07 -0.62 14.12
N PRO A 267 3.93 0.71 14.29
CA PRO A 267 2.78 1.29 14.98
C PRO A 267 1.42 0.81 14.42
N LEU A 268 1.34 0.53 13.12
CA LEU A 268 0.10 0.12 12.43
C LEU A 268 -0.20 -1.39 12.50
N ARG A 269 0.63 -2.20 13.21
CA ARG A 269 0.38 -3.65 13.30
C ARG A 269 -1.02 -3.95 13.85
N SER A 270 -1.42 -3.31 14.93
CA SER A 270 -2.74 -3.50 15.54
C SER A 270 -3.89 -3.09 14.62
N ASP A 271 -3.69 -2.10 13.77
CA ASP A 271 -4.66 -1.65 12.77
C ASP A 271 -4.96 -2.77 11.77
N GLY A 272 -3.91 -3.35 11.18
CA GLY A 272 -4.04 -4.46 10.23
C GLY A 272 -4.66 -5.71 10.85
N GLU A 273 -4.26 -6.06 12.10
CA GLU A 273 -4.84 -7.18 12.84
C GLU A 273 -6.33 -6.98 13.12
N ALA A 274 -6.72 -5.79 13.59
CA ALA A 274 -8.10 -5.46 13.89
C ALA A 274 -8.96 -5.44 12.62
N LEU A 275 -8.43 -4.88 11.53
CA LEU A 275 -9.11 -4.86 10.24
C LEU A 275 -9.33 -6.27 9.69
N ALA A 276 -8.35 -7.15 9.80
CA ALA A 276 -8.50 -8.56 9.40
C ALA A 276 -9.59 -9.28 10.20
N LYS A 277 -9.66 -9.03 11.51
CA LYS A 277 -10.72 -9.58 12.39
C LYS A 277 -12.09 -9.02 12.01
N LYS A 278 -12.20 -7.71 11.79
CA LYS A 278 -13.46 -7.06 11.40
C LYS A 278 -13.98 -7.57 10.05
N LEU A 279 -13.14 -7.63 9.03
CA LEU A 279 -13.52 -8.17 7.72
C LEU A 279 -14.01 -9.62 7.81
N LYS A 280 -13.29 -10.49 8.57
CA LYS A 280 -13.73 -11.88 8.80
C LYS A 280 -15.07 -11.94 9.51
N SER A 281 -15.30 -11.10 10.54
CA SER A 281 -16.57 -11.06 11.25
C SER A 281 -17.74 -10.58 10.37
N ASP A 282 -17.46 -9.75 9.37
CA ASP A 282 -18.41 -9.27 8.37
C ASP A 282 -18.59 -10.27 7.19
N GLY A 283 -17.96 -11.45 7.25
CA GLY A 283 -18.11 -12.53 6.27
C GLY A 283 -17.22 -12.39 5.03
N VAL A 284 -16.19 -11.52 5.06
CA VAL A 284 -15.22 -11.39 3.99
C VAL A 284 -14.13 -12.48 4.11
N GLU A 285 -13.76 -13.11 2.99
CA GLU A 285 -12.62 -14.04 2.92
C GLU A 285 -11.31 -13.26 3.14
N VAL A 286 -10.53 -13.56 4.19
CA VAL A 286 -9.30 -12.83 4.52
C VAL A 286 -8.12 -13.77 4.71
N ALA A 287 -7.07 -13.56 3.90
CA ALA A 287 -5.73 -14.09 4.12
C ALA A 287 -4.91 -13.04 4.89
N TYR A 288 -4.45 -13.39 6.09
CA TYR A 288 -3.66 -12.47 6.94
C TYR A 288 -2.34 -13.10 7.32
N LYS A 289 -1.25 -12.31 7.24
CA LYS A 289 0.07 -12.73 7.73
C LYS A 289 0.82 -11.53 8.33
N ASN A 290 1.34 -11.72 9.55
CA ASN A 290 2.33 -10.84 10.15
C ASN A 290 3.74 -11.33 9.82
N TYR A 291 4.68 -10.41 9.60
CA TYR A 291 6.09 -10.72 9.34
C TYR A 291 6.94 -10.24 10.51
N ASP A 292 7.68 -11.19 11.12
CA ASP A 292 8.50 -10.90 12.27
C ASP A 292 9.86 -10.31 11.88
N GLY A 293 10.45 -9.51 12.76
CA GLY A 293 11.76 -8.91 12.57
C GLY A 293 11.85 -7.83 11.47
N VAL A 294 10.74 -7.41 10.89
CA VAL A 294 10.70 -6.33 9.91
C VAL A 294 9.87 -5.14 10.40
N THR A 295 10.12 -4.00 9.79
CA THR A 295 9.49 -2.71 10.12
C THR A 295 8.51 -2.27 9.03
N HIS A 296 7.75 -1.21 9.28
CA HIS A 296 6.99 -0.53 8.24
C HIS A 296 7.84 -0.30 6.99
N GLU A 297 7.23 -0.25 5.79
CA GLU A 297 7.89 -0.08 4.49
C GLU A 297 8.71 -1.29 3.98
N PHE A 298 8.71 -2.44 4.68
CA PHE A 298 9.56 -3.57 4.28
C PHE A 298 9.18 -4.20 2.94
N PHE A 299 7.92 -4.10 2.50
CA PHE A 299 7.39 -4.82 1.33
C PHE A 299 8.18 -4.52 0.03
N GLY A 300 8.58 -3.27 -0.18
CA GLY A 300 9.40 -2.84 -1.32
C GLY A 300 10.88 -3.25 -1.25
N MET A 301 11.33 -3.91 -0.17
CA MET A 301 12.76 -4.21 0.09
C MET A 301 13.19 -5.62 -0.36
N GLY A 302 12.43 -6.29 -1.22
CA GLY A 302 12.68 -7.68 -1.63
C GLY A 302 14.06 -7.96 -2.23
N ALA A 303 14.76 -6.92 -2.70
CA ALA A 303 16.13 -7.08 -3.18
C ALA A 303 17.17 -7.37 -2.07
N VAL A 304 16.86 -7.03 -0.79
CA VAL A 304 17.81 -7.09 0.34
C VAL A 304 17.24 -7.69 1.63
N VAL A 305 15.90 -7.92 1.70
CA VAL A 305 15.19 -8.48 2.86
C VAL A 305 14.38 -9.69 2.43
N ASP A 306 14.61 -10.84 3.04
CA ASP A 306 13.99 -12.10 2.65
C ASP A 306 12.50 -12.14 3.02
N GLU A 307 12.08 -11.58 4.15
CA GLU A 307 10.67 -11.45 4.53
C GLU A 307 9.87 -10.62 3.51
N ALA A 308 10.50 -9.65 2.87
CA ALA A 308 9.87 -8.89 1.79
C ALA A 308 9.66 -9.75 0.53
N LYS A 309 10.61 -10.65 0.18
CA LYS A 309 10.41 -11.62 -0.91
C LYS A 309 9.27 -12.57 -0.59
N GLU A 310 9.22 -13.08 0.64
CA GLU A 310 8.14 -13.95 1.10
C GLU A 310 6.78 -13.25 1.07
N ALA A 311 6.73 -11.97 1.50
CA ALA A 311 5.52 -11.15 1.46
C ALA A 311 5.03 -10.94 0.03
N ASN A 312 5.94 -10.60 -0.89
CA ASN A 312 5.63 -10.47 -2.32
C ASN A 312 5.12 -11.80 -2.91
N ALA A 313 5.72 -12.93 -2.57
CA ALA A 313 5.27 -14.25 -3.02
C ALA A 313 3.87 -14.60 -2.45
N PHE A 314 3.63 -14.33 -1.17
CA PHE A 314 2.34 -14.55 -0.51
C PHE A 314 1.23 -13.70 -1.16
N VAL A 315 1.47 -12.41 -1.36
CA VAL A 315 0.54 -11.49 -2.03
C VAL A 315 0.28 -11.93 -3.47
N SER A 316 1.33 -12.23 -4.22
CA SER A 316 1.21 -12.67 -5.63
C SER A 316 0.43 -13.97 -5.77
N SER A 317 0.59 -14.92 -4.83
CA SER A 317 -0.18 -16.18 -4.83
C SER A 317 -1.67 -15.94 -4.63
N ASN A 318 -2.05 -15.08 -3.66
CA ASN A 318 -3.46 -14.74 -3.40
C ASN A 318 -4.10 -13.98 -4.57
N LEU A 319 -3.36 -13.03 -5.18
CA LEU A 319 -3.82 -12.32 -6.37
C LEU A 319 -4.04 -13.27 -7.56
N LYS A 320 -3.10 -14.18 -7.83
CA LYS A 320 -3.27 -15.21 -8.88
C LYS A 320 -4.49 -16.08 -8.64
N ALA A 321 -4.71 -16.51 -7.39
CA ALA A 321 -5.89 -17.29 -7.02
C ALA A 321 -7.20 -16.51 -7.28
N ALA A 322 -7.23 -15.22 -6.95
CA ALA A 322 -8.38 -14.37 -7.19
C ALA A 322 -8.61 -14.15 -8.70
N PHE A 323 -7.57 -13.89 -9.48
CA PHE A 323 -7.65 -13.75 -10.93
C PHE A 323 -8.11 -15.02 -11.62
N GLY A 324 -7.70 -16.21 -11.14
CA GLY A 324 -8.09 -17.51 -11.70
C GLY A 324 -9.56 -17.87 -11.43
N LYS A 325 -10.18 -17.40 -10.34
CA LYS A 325 -11.60 -17.66 -10.03
C LYS A 325 -12.54 -17.18 -11.14
N LEU A 326 -12.23 -16.04 -11.78
CA LEU A 326 -13.04 -15.49 -12.89
C LEU A 326 -12.86 -16.23 -14.21
N SER A 327 -11.65 -16.74 -14.49
CA SER A 327 -11.38 -17.49 -15.72
C SER A 327 -12.20 -18.79 -15.78
N VAL A 328 -12.48 -19.40 -14.64
CA VAL A 328 -13.28 -20.65 -14.55
C VAL A 328 -14.79 -20.36 -14.67
N SER A 329 -15.27 -19.20 -14.23
CA SER A 329 -16.68 -18.81 -14.33
C SER A 329 -17.08 -18.49 -15.78
N ALA A 330 -16.16 -17.87 -16.54
CA ALA A 330 -16.38 -17.49 -17.93
C ALA A 330 -16.42 -18.68 -18.92
N ILE A 331 -15.96 -19.87 -18.49
CA ILE A 331 -15.98 -21.11 -19.32
C ILE A 331 -17.30 -21.88 -19.12
N LYS A 332 -18.12 -21.51 -18.12
CA LYS A 332 -19.36 -22.20 -17.77
C LYS A 332 -20.65 -21.51 -18.27
N GLU A 333 -20.53 -20.38 -18.95
CA GLU A 333 -21.57 -19.67 -19.68
C GLU A 333 -21.38 -19.86 -21.20
#